data_15a85c391523281389b79c42578df6f0
#
_entry.id   15a85c391523281389b79c42578df6f0
#
_cell.length_a   1.000
_cell.length_b   1.000
_cell.length_c   1.000
_cell.angle_alpha   90.00
_cell.angle_beta   90.00
_cell.angle_gamma   90.00
#
_symmetry.space_group_name_H-M   'P 1'
#
loop_
_entity.id
_entity.type
_entity.pdbx_description
1 polymer ?
#
loop_
_entity_poly.entity_id
_entity_poly.type
_entity_poly.pdbx_seq_one_letter_code
_entity_poly.pdbx_strand_id
1 'polypeptide(L)'
;MQAYKNIGRRVLTIFTALFIVATLFAQGLNPQDKLKNDFPQLTARYGTQLGNQKAHYVFVLDISSSMLPYEAIEKQNLLKFVDAVPDGDQITIIRMADEKHTDFVNMFKCITLEPNVRQALRTTVQSPGFQFLKNGDPRDGSDGFKTASLIVEAINTVGSNELTFIYLFTDFEYWTHTYKYNKNGVDWQSLVGKVPDSYRQGMCKFGIELATNSIKHPEAIFKPEMDRIFGTIHYQPVTSAAVLSQWFGHIITNVMAYKLNASLKKEWNSLIDTLSIETDISGNQMTAKVIAPEQDGKPLISKTDLLLSSKTIKSTPVEELPLGKKDFIGTIDVDKGFWPNNSSFNCETDSVELFFHSDYKDEITRLQMICNEKDGDEYALPLHKKYSLGQSDFSVWASIIPLWGWIFISLIVAIIVASILYTIFGLKTTHTWMVKVKEDGMNVKCPAPGFTASFTIGKGGDFPVPNANWQIKVNGKKYNPLMFWKKSGYYMIWTGSPMTIKDQYREDVAACAPNEETWFSPLKSGGVFVIEKNNHRIELVI
;
A
#
# COMPACT_ATOMS: atom_id res chain seq x y z
N MET A 1 47.10 -41.70 38.24
CA MET A 1 47.02 -42.38 36.92
C MET A 1 45.67 -42.20 36.21
N GLN A 2 44.53 -42.11 36.90
CA GLN A 2 43.19 -41.90 36.28
C GLN A 2 42.97 -40.49 35.70
N ALA A 3 43.56 -39.45 36.24
CA ALA A 3 43.45 -38.07 35.75
C ALA A 3 44.11 -37.87 34.36
N TYR A 4 45.27 -38.51 34.13
CA TYR A 4 45.98 -38.44 32.84
C TYR A 4 45.23 -39.18 31.70
N LYS A 5 44.50 -40.25 32.03
CA LYS A 5 43.66 -40.98 31.02
C LYS A 5 42.46 -40.14 30.56
N ASN A 6 41.91 -39.30 31.43
CA ASN A 6 40.76 -38.43 31.09
C ASN A 6 41.17 -37.19 30.24
N ILE A 7 42.37 -36.66 30.47
CA ILE A 7 42.91 -35.57 29.64
C ILE A 7 43.23 -36.09 28.23
N GLY A 8 43.88 -37.25 28.11
CA GLY A 8 44.18 -37.89 26.82
C GLY A 8 42.90 -38.20 26.02
N ARG A 9 41.82 -38.67 26.65
CA ARG A 9 40.53 -38.90 25.99
C ARG A 9 39.87 -37.59 25.52
N ARG A 10 39.89 -36.51 26.31
CA ARG A 10 39.33 -35.20 25.93
C ARG A 10 40.11 -34.55 24.79
N VAL A 11 41.43 -34.64 24.82
CA VAL A 11 42.31 -34.15 23.76
C VAL A 11 42.07 -34.95 22.46
N LEU A 12 41.96 -36.29 22.55
CA LEU A 12 41.65 -37.12 21.40
C LEU A 12 40.25 -36.85 20.83
N THR A 13 39.24 -36.59 21.69
CA THR A 13 37.89 -36.25 21.24
C THR A 13 37.84 -34.87 20.55
N ILE A 14 38.62 -33.90 21.04
CA ILE A 14 38.77 -32.57 20.41
C ILE A 14 39.52 -32.70 19.08
N PHE A 15 40.60 -33.50 19.00
CA PHE A 15 41.30 -33.76 17.75
C PHE A 15 40.45 -34.52 16.75
N THR A 16 39.67 -35.51 17.20
CA THR A 16 38.73 -36.24 16.30
C THR A 16 37.62 -35.33 15.82
N ALA A 17 37.06 -34.47 16.67
CA ALA A 17 36.07 -33.49 16.28
C ALA A 17 36.64 -32.44 15.30
N LEU A 18 37.87 -31.94 15.54
CA LEU A 18 38.59 -31.06 14.61
C LEU A 18 38.92 -31.76 13.30
N PHE A 19 39.26 -33.06 13.34
CA PHE A 19 39.56 -33.85 12.14
C PHE A 19 38.29 -34.15 11.34
N ILE A 20 37.15 -34.42 12.01
CA ILE A 20 35.84 -34.60 11.36
C ILE A 20 35.36 -33.28 10.76
N VAL A 21 35.55 -32.15 11.44
CA VAL A 21 35.27 -30.82 10.90
C VAL A 21 36.20 -30.53 9.73
N ALA A 22 37.50 -30.83 9.82
CA ALA A 22 38.44 -30.64 8.72
C ALA A 22 38.16 -31.58 7.53
N THR A 23 37.68 -32.81 7.76
CA THR A 23 37.29 -33.73 6.68
C THR A 23 35.94 -33.40 6.07
N LEU A 24 35.01 -32.83 6.83
CA LEU A 24 33.75 -32.23 6.31
C LEU A 24 34.06 -30.99 5.45
N PHE A 25 35.09 -30.22 5.78
CA PHE A 25 35.61 -29.14 4.92
C PHE A 25 36.43 -29.64 3.72
N ALA A 26 36.97 -30.86 3.74
CA ALA A 26 37.72 -31.47 2.63
C ALA A 26 36.84 -32.22 1.61
N GLN A 27 35.63 -32.58 1.95
CA GLN A 27 34.61 -32.98 0.99
C GLN A 27 33.95 -31.70 0.48
N GLY A 28 34.61 -31.01 -0.44
CA GLY A 28 34.10 -29.82 -1.11
C GLY A 28 32.78 -30.13 -1.81
N LEU A 29 31.67 -29.99 -1.12
CA LEU A 29 30.38 -29.81 -1.78
C LEU A 29 30.57 -28.64 -2.75
N ASN A 30 30.32 -28.89 -4.03
CA ASN A 30 30.26 -27.85 -5.04
C ASN A 30 29.38 -26.71 -4.45
N PRO A 31 29.83 -25.45 -4.43
CA PRO A 31 29.05 -24.34 -3.89
C PRO A 31 27.63 -24.27 -4.42
N GLN A 32 27.39 -24.71 -5.66
CA GLN A 32 26.04 -24.81 -6.24
C GLN A 32 25.19 -25.91 -5.59
N ASP A 33 25.77 -27.08 -5.27
CA ASP A 33 25.03 -28.15 -4.60
C ASP A 33 24.69 -27.77 -3.16
N LYS A 34 25.60 -27.07 -2.48
CA LYS A 34 25.34 -26.51 -1.15
C LYS A 34 24.18 -25.52 -1.20
N LEU A 35 24.19 -24.57 -2.16
CA LEU A 35 23.13 -23.59 -2.32
C LEU A 35 21.78 -24.27 -2.54
N LYS A 36 21.73 -25.31 -3.37
CA LYS A 36 20.53 -26.10 -3.66
C LYS A 36 19.96 -26.80 -2.42
N ASN A 37 20.85 -27.29 -1.56
CA ASN A 37 20.45 -27.95 -0.31
C ASN A 37 19.97 -26.96 0.75
N ASP A 38 20.64 -25.83 0.87
CA ASP A 38 20.33 -24.83 1.90
C ASP A 38 19.10 -23.96 1.52
N PHE A 39 18.89 -23.72 0.22
CA PHE A 39 17.87 -22.83 -0.32
C PHE A 39 17.12 -23.45 -1.52
N PRO A 40 16.43 -24.57 -1.35
CA PRO A 40 15.83 -25.31 -2.47
C PRO A 40 14.79 -24.51 -3.24
N GLN A 41 13.93 -23.74 -2.57
CA GLN A 41 12.86 -22.99 -3.22
C GLN A 41 13.39 -21.74 -3.94
N LEU A 42 14.26 -20.96 -3.28
CA LEU A 42 14.90 -19.80 -3.90
C LEU A 42 15.80 -20.24 -5.06
N THR A 43 16.54 -21.35 -4.92
CA THR A 43 17.35 -21.88 -6.01
C THR A 43 16.50 -22.37 -7.19
N ALA A 44 15.32 -22.94 -6.93
CA ALA A 44 14.39 -23.30 -7.99
C ALA A 44 13.89 -22.06 -8.75
N ARG A 45 13.63 -20.96 -8.04
CA ARG A 45 13.21 -19.69 -8.65
C ARG A 45 14.32 -19.02 -9.46
N TYR A 46 15.51 -18.91 -8.88
CA TYR A 46 16.62 -18.14 -9.45
C TYR A 46 17.67 -18.98 -10.20
N GLY A 47 17.53 -20.30 -10.23
CA GLY A 47 18.57 -21.20 -10.76
C GLY A 47 19.05 -20.87 -12.16
N THR A 48 18.15 -20.54 -13.07
CA THR A 48 18.49 -20.11 -14.44
C THR A 48 19.19 -18.75 -14.45
N GLN A 49 18.74 -17.81 -13.61
CA GLN A 49 19.36 -16.49 -13.50
C GLN A 49 20.76 -16.58 -12.91
N LEU A 50 20.92 -17.37 -11.83
CA LEU A 50 22.23 -17.58 -11.18
C LEU A 50 23.26 -18.21 -12.14
N GLY A 51 22.83 -19.11 -13.02
CA GLY A 51 23.70 -19.70 -14.05
C GLY A 51 24.14 -18.71 -15.12
N ASN A 52 23.31 -17.71 -15.40
CA ASN A 52 23.56 -16.69 -16.41
C ASN A 52 24.17 -15.40 -15.83
N GLN A 53 23.99 -15.17 -14.53
CA GLN A 53 24.49 -13.98 -13.86
C GLN A 53 25.97 -14.11 -13.59
N LYS A 54 26.76 -13.34 -14.31
CA LYS A 54 28.18 -13.23 -14.08
C LYS A 54 28.46 -12.34 -12.87
N ALA A 55 29.52 -12.65 -12.16
CA ALA A 55 30.04 -11.82 -11.09
C ALA A 55 31.46 -11.39 -11.43
N HIS A 56 31.82 -10.22 -10.94
CA HIS A 56 33.16 -9.67 -11.05
C HIS A 56 33.77 -9.59 -9.65
N TYR A 57 34.89 -10.26 -9.46
CA TYR A 57 35.65 -10.30 -8.21
C TYR A 57 36.88 -9.44 -8.30
N VAL A 58 36.97 -8.41 -7.50
CA VAL A 58 38.12 -7.51 -7.40
C VAL A 58 38.88 -7.84 -6.12
N PHE A 59 40.06 -8.42 -6.25
CA PHE A 59 40.95 -8.67 -5.13
C PHE A 59 42.02 -7.61 -5.08
N VAL A 60 42.16 -6.98 -3.93
CA VAL A 60 43.24 -6.08 -3.61
C VAL A 60 44.13 -6.76 -2.58
N LEU A 61 45.37 -7.03 -2.95
CA LEU A 61 46.37 -7.65 -2.10
C LEU A 61 47.42 -6.60 -1.75
N ASP A 62 47.48 -6.21 -0.50
CA ASP A 62 48.56 -5.36 0.00
C ASP A 62 49.82 -6.23 0.18
N ILE A 63 50.79 -5.96 -0.64
CA ILE A 63 52.06 -6.73 -0.61
C ILE A 63 53.16 -6.01 0.17
N SER A 64 52.85 -4.97 0.92
CA SER A 64 53.80 -4.25 1.75
C SER A 64 54.47 -5.14 2.80
N SER A 65 55.54 -4.67 3.35
CA SER A 65 56.36 -5.45 4.32
C SER A 65 55.60 -5.74 5.61
N SER A 66 54.61 -4.94 6.00
CA SER A 66 53.71 -5.17 7.14
C SER A 66 52.86 -6.44 6.96
N MET A 67 52.55 -6.77 5.70
CA MET A 67 51.65 -7.87 5.32
C MET A 67 52.38 -9.21 5.16
N LEU A 68 53.71 -9.23 5.20
CA LEU A 68 54.54 -10.43 5.00
C LEU A 68 54.09 -11.64 5.86
N PRO A 69 53.67 -11.51 7.12
CA PRO A 69 53.20 -12.64 7.92
C PRO A 69 51.96 -13.35 7.35
N TYR A 70 51.20 -12.70 6.48
CA TYR A 70 49.96 -13.22 5.89
C TYR A 70 50.16 -13.76 4.47
N GLU A 71 51.28 -13.54 3.83
CA GLU A 71 51.57 -13.89 2.42
C GLU A 71 51.13 -15.31 2.05
N ALA A 72 51.58 -16.31 2.79
CA ALA A 72 51.30 -17.71 2.46
C ALA A 72 49.83 -18.05 2.50
N ILE A 73 49.12 -17.53 3.50
CA ILE A 73 47.70 -17.82 3.71
C ILE A 73 46.81 -17.04 2.74
N GLU A 74 47.15 -15.80 2.41
CA GLU A 74 46.43 -15.02 1.39
C GLU A 74 46.52 -15.68 0.00
N LYS A 75 47.73 -16.07 -0.40
CA LYS A 75 47.95 -16.82 -1.66
C LYS A 75 47.14 -18.11 -1.72
N GLN A 76 47.19 -18.91 -0.64
CA GLN A 76 46.44 -20.16 -0.57
C GLN A 76 44.92 -19.92 -0.66
N ASN A 77 44.41 -18.94 0.05
CA ASN A 77 43.01 -18.64 0.08
C ASN A 77 42.52 -18.04 -1.25
N LEU A 78 43.28 -17.17 -1.88
CA LEU A 78 42.98 -16.68 -3.22
C LEU A 78 42.83 -17.83 -4.22
N LEU A 79 43.76 -18.81 -4.20
CA LEU A 79 43.68 -19.96 -5.10
C LEU A 79 42.44 -20.83 -4.81
N LYS A 80 42.14 -21.10 -3.54
CA LYS A 80 40.94 -21.84 -3.16
C LYS A 80 39.67 -21.11 -3.62
N PHE A 81 39.64 -19.78 -3.47
CA PHE A 81 38.49 -18.96 -3.92
C PHE A 81 38.29 -19.10 -5.44
N VAL A 82 39.35 -18.92 -6.20
CA VAL A 82 39.32 -19.05 -7.67
C VAL A 82 38.86 -20.43 -8.12
N ASP A 83 39.21 -21.48 -7.38
CA ASP A 83 38.75 -22.85 -7.67
C ASP A 83 37.25 -23.06 -7.37
N ALA A 84 36.72 -22.34 -6.40
CA ALA A 84 35.33 -22.45 -5.98
C ALA A 84 34.33 -21.61 -6.82
N VAL A 85 34.82 -20.56 -7.47
CA VAL A 85 33.99 -19.65 -8.28
C VAL A 85 33.62 -20.30 -9.61
N PRO A 86 32.38 -20.13 -10.12
CA PRO A 86 31.97 -20.68 -11.42
C PRO A 86 32.81 -20.19 -12.61
N ASP A 87 32.89 -20.99 -13.66
CA ASP A 87 33.41 -20.55 -14.94
C ASP A 87 32.49 -19.47 -15.56
N GLY A 88 33.12 -18.54 -16.25
CA GLY A 88 32.41 -17.42 -16.86
C GLY A 88 32.30 -16.17 -15.98
N ASP A 89 32.57 -16.26 -14.68
CA ASP A 89 32.74 -15.10 -13.81
C ASP A 89 34.05 -14.37 -14.13
N GLN A 90 34.18 -13.13 -13.74
CA GLN A 90 35.36 -12.32 -14.01
C GLN A 90 36.19 -12.08 -12.76
N ILE A 91 37.48 -11.93 -12.93
CA ILE A 91 38.40 -11.59 -11.85
C ILE A 91 39.31 -10.43 -12.22
N THR A 92 39.56 -9.58 -11.24
CA THR A 92 40.58 -8.54 -11.26
C THR A 92 41.46 -8.71 -10.02
N ILE A 93 42.76 -8.66 -10.20
CA ILE A 93 43.72 -8.69 -9.10
C ILE A 93 44.53 -7.40 -9.14
N ILE A 94 44.50 -6.66 -8.05
CA ILE A 94 45.28 -5.45 -7.83
C ILE A 94 46.33 -5.74 -6.79
N ARG A 95 47.55 -5.43 -7.13
CA ARG A 95 48.66 -5.43 -6.19
C ARG A 95 48.81 -4.02 -5.62
N MET A 96 48.66 -3.87 -4.32
CA MET A 96 48.90 -2.60 -3.63
C MET A 96 50.33 -2.60 -3.09
N ALA A 97 51.08 -1.58 -3.49
CA ALA A 97 52.46 -1.30 -3.12
C ALA A 97 52.67 0.22 -3.04
N ASP A 98 53.86 0.75 -3.28
CA ASP A 98 54.08 2.19 -3.40
C ASP A 98 53.39 2.79 -4.67
N GLU A 99 53.39 4.11 -4.83
CA GLU A 99 52.71 4.82 -5.92
C GLU A 99 53.12 4.41 -7.33
N LYS A 100 54.32 3.90 -7.52
CA LYS A 100 54.84 3.48 -8.83
C LYS A 100 54.60 2.01 -9.14
N HIS A 101 54.34 1.20 -8.12
CA HIS A 101 54.25 -0.25 -8.21
C HIS A 101 52.87 -0.80 -7.85
N THR A 102 51.94 0.07 -7.46
CA THR A 102 50.52 -0.29 -7.33
C THR A 102 49.90 -0.39 -8.72
N ASP A 103 49.55 -1.60 -9.14
CA ASP A 103 49.07 -1.91 -10.48
C ASP A 103 48.12 -3.11 -10.51
N PHE A 104 47.51 -3.30 -11.68
CA PHE A 104 46.85 -4.59 -11.97
C PHE A 104 47.91 -5.67 -12.13
N VAL A 105 47.64 -6.83 -11.55
CA VAL A 105 48.53 -7.98 -11.75
C VAL A 105 48.39 -8.50 -13.18
N ASN A 106 49.28 -8.05 -14.06
CA ASN A 106 49.37 -8.44 -15.47
C ASN A 106 48.01 -8.73 -16.13
N MET A 107 47.80 -9.92 -16.66
CA MET A 107 46.60 -10.33 -17.41
C MET A 107 45.31 -10.41 -16.58
N PHE A 108 45.35 -10.15 -15.26
CA PHE A 108 44.16 -10.30 -14.39
C PHE A 108 43.41 -8.97 -14.17
N LYS A 109 43.08 -8.27 -15.24
CA LYS A 109 42.18 -7.11 -15.25
C LYS A 109 40.90 -7.49 -15.99
N CYS A 110 39.79 -7.65 -15.26
CA CYS A 110 38.46 -8.00 -15.79
C CYS A 110 38.51 -9.27 -16.69
N ILE A 111 39.24 -10.27 -16.27
CA ILE A 111 39.44 -11.50 -17.03
C ILE A 111 38.37 -12.53 -16.69
N THR A 112 37.78 -13.14 -17.71
CA THR A 112 36.82 -14.23 -17.53
C THR A 112 37.53 -15.49 -17.03
N LEU A 113 37.02 -16.07 -15.96
CA LEU A 113 37.55 -17.30 -15.37
C LEU A 113 37.20 -18.50 -16.25
N GLU A 114 38.24 -19.14 -16.73
CA GLU A 114 38.21 -20.38 -17.49
C GLU A 114 39.33 -21.30 -16.97
N PRO A 115 39.35 -22.61 -17.28
CA PRO A 115 40.35 -23.52 -16.75
C PRO A 115 41.81 -23.10 -17.04
N ASN A 116 42.09 -22.58 -18.23
CA ASN A 116 43.40 -22.06 -18.62
C ASN A 116 43.79 -20.81 -17.81
N VAL A 117 42.84 -19.91 -17.54
CA VAL A 117 43.06 -18.70 -16.74
C VAL A 117 43.34 -19.07 -15.29
N ARG A 118 42.63 -20.06 -14.73
CA ARG A 118 42.88 -20.57 -13.37
C ARG A 118 44.31 -21.13 -13.27
N GLN A 119 44.75 -21.87 -14.27
CA GLN A 119 46.13 -22.39 -14.29
C GLN A 119 47.17 -21.27 -14.40
N ALA A 120 46.90 -20.26 -15.23
CA ALA A 120 47.77 -19.09 -15.35
C ALA A 120 47.86 -18.32 -14.02
N LEU A 121 46.72 -18.18 -13.32
CA LEU A 121 46.65 -17.54 -12.00
C LEU A 121 47.51 -18.29 -10.96
N ARG A 122 47.39 -19.63 -10.91
CA ARG A 122 48.22 -20.45 -10.02
C ARG A 122 49.71 -20.23 -10.26
N THR A 123 50.11 -20.25 -11.54
CA THR A 123 51.49 -19.98 -11.91
C THR A 123 51.95 -18.59 -11.48
N THR A 124 51.12 -17.58 -11.69
CA THR A 124 51.44 -16.19 -11.33
C THR A 124 51.55 -16.01 -9.82
N VAL A 125 50.58 -16.51 -9.04
CA VAL A 125 50.58 -16.38 -7.57
C VAL A 125 51.77 -17.11 -6.94
N GLN A 126 52.24 -18.17 -7.55
CA GLN A 126 53.41 -18.92 -7.09
C GLN A 126 54.74 -18.35 -7.60
N SER A 127 54.70 -17.39 -8.51
CA SER A 127 55.92 -16.82 -9.10
C SER A 127 56.66 -15.90 -8.10
N PRO A 128 57.99 -15.73 -8.30
CA PRO A 128 58.78 -14.77 -7.52
C PRO A 128 58.29 -13.33 -7.64
N GLY A 129 57.65 -12.96 -8.75
CA GLY A 129 57.10 -11.62 -8.97
C GLY A 129 55.84 -11.30 -8.14
N PHE A 130 55.23 -12.31 -7.49
CA PHE A 130 54.08 -12.19 -6.63
C PHE A 130 54.42 -12.35 -5.13
N GLN A 131 55.68 -12.17 -4.76
CA GLN A 131 56.10 -12.23 -3.36
C GLN A 131 55.81 -10.90 -2.65
N PHE A 132 55.47 -11.00 -1.37
CA PHE A 132 55.30 -9.83 -0.52
C PHE A 132 56.67 -9.20 -0.28
N LEU A 133 56.66 -7.89 -0.06
CA LEU A 133 57.88 -7.11 -0.01
C LEU A 133 58.56 -7.24 1.34
N LYS A 134 59.86 -7.08 1.38
CA LYS A 134 60.63 -6.99 2.62
C LYS A 134 60.81 -5.51 2.97
N ASN A 135 60.92 -5.22 4.25
CA ASN A 135 61.28 -3.89 4.70
C ASN A 135 62.55 -3.38 4.04
N GLY A 136 62.50 -2.19 3.45
CA GLY A 136 63.58 -1.60 2.69
C GLY A 136 63.58 -1.93 1.19
N ASP A 137 62.61 -2.69 0.69
CA ASP A 137 62.39 -2.83 -0.74
C ASP A 137 61.90 -1.47 -1.31
N PRO A 138 62.46 -0.99 -2.44
CA PRO A 138 62.05 0.28 -3.04
C PRO A 138 60.59 0.30 -3.51
N ARG A 139 59.90 -0.83 -3.55
CA ARG A 139 58.48 -0.97 -3.89
C ARG A 139 57.59 -1.05 -2.66
N ASP A 140 58.19 -1.12 -1.46
CA ASP A 140 57.44 -1.23 -0.21
C ASP A 140 56.62 0.02 0.02
N GLY A 141 55.34 -0.20 0.28
CA GLY A 141 54.35 0.85 0.47
C GLY A 141 52.92 0.34 0.29
N SER A 142 51.96 1.20 0.60
CA SER A 142 50.51 0.92 0.52
C SER A 142 49.80 2.15 -0.04
N ASP A 143 49.74 2.28 -1.37
CA ASP A 143 49.04 3.38 -2.03
C ASP A 143 47.54 3.08 -2.18
N GLY A 144 46.78 3.41 -1.13
CA GLY A 144 45.32 3.27 -1.13
C GLY A 144 44.60 4.12 -2.17
N PHE A 145 45.13 5.33 -2.51
CA PHE A 145 44.52 6.21 -3.51
C PHE A 145 44.60 5.62 -4.92
N LYS A 146 45.81 5.16 -5.30
CA LYS A 146 46.02 4.48 -6.59
C LYS A 146 45.20 3.21 -6.68
N THR A 147 45.14 2.46 -5.58
CA THR A 147 44.29 1.26 -5.45
C THR A 147 42.83 1.58 -5.69
N ALA A 148 42.29 2.59 -5.02
CA ALA A 148 40.90 3.04 -5.22
C ALA A 148 40.63 3.45 -6.68
N SER A 149 41.60 4.14 -7.33
CA SER A 149 41.49 4.51 -8.73
C SER A 149 41.43 3.28 -9.66
N LEU A 150 42.23 2.24 -9.39
CA LEU A 150 42.23 0.99 -10.16
C LEU A 150 40.92 0.19 -9.94
N ILE A 151 40.39 0.16 -8.73
CA ILE A 151 39.06 -0.43 -8.45
C ILE A 151 37.98 0.28 -9.27
N VAL A 152 37.92 1.62 -9.24
CA VAL A 152 36.99 2.41 -10.03
C VAL A 152 37.12 2.10 -11.52
N GLU A 153 38.35 2.00 -12.03
CA GLU A 153 38.61 1.63 -13.43
C GLU A 153 38.08 0.24 -13.76
N ALA A 154 38.33 -0.77 -12.92
CA ALA A 154 37.84 -2.13 -13.10
C ALA A 154 36.32 -2.21 -13.13
N ILE A 155 35.64 -1.56 -12.16
CA ILE A 155 34.19 -1.50 -12.07
C ILE A 155 33.59 -0.87 -13.33
N ASN A 156 34.11 0.26 -13.77
CA ASN A 156 33.61 0.96 -14.95
C ASN A 156 33.89 0.19 -16.26
N THR A 157 34.91 -0.67 -16.28
CA THR A 157 35.19 -1.54 -17.43
C THR A 157 34.14 -2.64 -17.57
N VAL A 158 33.71 -3.23 -16.47
CA VAL A 158 32.73 -4.33 -16.46
C VAL A 158 31.30 -3.80 -16.64
N GLY A 159 30.97 -2.68 -16.04
CA GLY A 159 29.64 -2.02 -16.15
C GLY A 159 28.62 -2.47 -15.10
N SER A 160 27.39 -1.94 -15.22
CA SER A 160 26.37 -2.01 -14.18
C SER A 160 25.63 -3.34 -14.04
N ASN A 161 25.72 -4.22 -15.04
CA ASN A 161 24.88 -5.41 -15.13
C ASN A 161 25.44 -6.61 -14.35
N GLU A 162 26.62 -6.47 -13.76
CA GLU A 162 27.30 -7.57 -13.08
C GLU A 162 27.44 -7.29 -11.59
N LEU A 163 27.27 -8.35 -10.80
CA LEU A 163 27.55 -8.31 -9.38
C LEU A 163 29.06 -8.11 -9.19
N THR A 164 29.44 -7.09 -8.45
CA THR A 164 30.84 -6.82 -8.15
C THR A 164 31.12 -7.10 -6.68
N PHE A 165 32.10 -7.97 -6.44
CA PHE A 165 32.62 -8.27 -5.11
C PHE A 165 34.01 -7.63 -4.98
N ILE A 166 34.19 -6.80 -3.96
CA ILE A 166 35.48 -6.16 -3.68
C ILE A 166 36.03 -6.75 -2.39
N TYR A 167 37.22 -7.28 -2.46
CA TYR A 167 37.95 -7.84 -1.33
C TYR A 167 39.26 -7.08 -1.12
N LEU A 168 39.35 -6.36 0.00
CA LEU A 168 40.52 -5.55 0.35
C LEU A 168 41.29 -6.23 1.47
N PHE A 169 42.49 -6.73 1.18
CA PHE A 169 43.36 -7.34 2.16
C PHE A 169 44.49 -6.39 2.50
N THR A 170 44.42 -5.68 3.61
CA THR A 170 45.35 -4.63 4.00
C THR A 170 45.20 -4.26 5.46
N ASP A 171 46.21 -3.62 6.07
CA ASP A 171 46.10 -2.95 7.37
C ASP A 171 45.51 -1.51 7.26
N PHE A 172 45.23 -1.09 6.02
CA PHE A 172 44.66 0.24 5.69
C PHE A 172 45.56 1.42 6.07
N GLU A 173 46.84 1.23 6.41
CA GLU A 173 47.78 2.33 6.65
C GLU A 173 48.33 2.85 5.31
N TYR A 174 48.05 4.11 5.00
CA TYR A 174 48.54 4.77 3.79
C TYR A 174 50.01 5.10 3.93
N TRP A 175 50.85 4.58 3.07
CA TRP A 175 52.24 4.94 2.99
C TRP A 175 52.77 4.82 1.58
N THR A 176 53.47 5.88 1.09
CA THR A 176 54.16 5.90 -0.19
C THR A 176 55.48 6.66 -0.05
N HIS A 177 56.36 6.50 -0.99
CA HIS A 177 57.64 7.21 -0.98
C HIS A 177 57.47 8.72 -1.14
N THR A 178 56.49 9.17 -1.93
CA THR A 178 56.23 10.58 -2.17
C THR A 178 55.48 11.26 -1.02
N TYR A 179 54.41 10.63 -0.54
CA TYR A 179 53.51 11.24 0.43
C TYR A 179 53.75 10.74 1.86
N LYS A 180 54.55 9.70 2.03
CA LYS A 180 54.76 9.01 3.33
C LYS A 180 53.39 8.66 3.94
N TYR A 181 53.16 9.02 5.19
CA TYR A 181 51.89 8.80 5.89
C TYR A 181 50.84 9.89 5.66
N ASN A 182 51.09 10.81 4.73
CA ASN A 182 50.18 11.92 4.46
C ASN A 182 49.13 11.53 3.41
N LYS A 183 48.08 10.83 3.81
CA LYS A 183 46.95 10.50 2.94
C LYS A 183 46.21 11.73 2.39
N ASN A 184 46.31 12.90 3.05
CA ASN A 184 45.69 14.15 2.60
C ASN A 184 46.51 14.83 1.48
N GLY A 185 47.68 14.31 1.13
CA GLY A 185 48.49 14.80 0.01
C GLY A 185 47.93 14.44 -1.37
N VAL A 186 46.89 13.59 -1.41
CA VAL A 186 46.22 13.13 -2.64
C VAL A 186 44.76 13.54 -2.67
N ASP A 187 44.19 13.70 -3.85
CA ASP A 187 42.82 14.18 -4.06
C ASP A 187 41.80 13.03 -4.10
N TRP A 188 41.49 12.46 -2.93
CA TRP A 188 40.45 11.44 -2.80
C TRP A 188 39.08 11.90 -3.33
N GLN A 189 38.77 13.22 -3.25
CA GLN A 189 37.52 13.75 -3.72
C GLN A 189 37.33 13.57 -5.22
N SER A 190 38.43 13.53 -5.97
CA SER A 190 38.37 13.27 -7.43
C SER A 190 37.82 11.91 -7.80
N LEU A 191 37.79 10.94 -6.87
CA LEU A 191 37.23 9.59 -7.08
C LEU A 191 35.77 9.47 -6.65
N VAL A 192 35.31 10.38 -5.78
CA VAL A 192 33.91 10.37 -5.31
C VAL A 192 32.97 10.62 -6.48
N GLY A 193 31.94 9.77 -6.63
CA GLY A 193 30.97 9.87 -7.72
C GLY A 193 31.43 9.30 -9.07
N LYS A 194 32.68 8.81 -9.17
CA LYS A 194 33.12 8.08 -10.39
C LYS A 194 32.55 6.69 -10.52
N VAL A 195 32.03 6.12 -9.43
CA VAL A 195 31.23 4.90 -9.44
C VAL A 195 29.77 5.31 -9.44
N PRO A 196 29.01 5.03 -10.51
CA PRO A 196 27.57 5.35 -10.56
C PRO A 196 26.79 4.67 -9.44
N ASP A 197 25.77 5.33 -8.90
CA ASP A 197 24.95 4.80 -7.81
C ASP A 197 24.24 3.49 -8.19
N SER A 198 23.87 3.34 -9.47
CA SER A 198 23.30 2.09 -10.00
C SER A 198 24.26 0.90 -9.88
N TYR A 199 25.58 1.14 -9.91
CA TYR A 199 26.59 0.07 -9.74
C TYR A 199 26.77 -0.27 -8.27
N ARG A 200 26.68 0.71 -7.37
CA ARG A 200 26.83 0.52 -5.92
C ARG A 200 25.81 -0.44 -5.33
N GLN A 201 24.58 -0.46 -5.87
CA GLN A 201 23.50 -1.34 -5.41
C GLN A 201 23.82 -2.84 -5.60
N GLY A 202 24.64 -3.19 -6.58
CA GLY A 202 25.08 -4.57 -6.84
C GLY A 202 26.43 -4.93 -6.25
N MET A 203 27.05 -4.05 -5.45
CA MET A 203 28.38 -4.30 -4.91
C MET A 203 28.33 -4.96 -3.54
N CYS A 204 29.14 -6.01 -3.38
CA CYS A 204 29.47 -6.61 -2.09
C CYS A 204 30.93 -6.23 -1.74
N LYS A 205 31.14 -5.55 -0.63
CA LYS A 205 32.42 -4.92 -0.29
C LYS A 205 32.92 -5.43 1.06
N PHE A 206 34.09 -6.04 1.07
CA PHE A 206 34.69 -6.63 2.24
C PHE A 206 36.10 -6.08 2.45
N GLY A 207 36.30 -5.40 3.55
CA GLY A 207 37.61 -4.96 4.02
C GLY A 207 38.13 -5.95 5.06
N ILE A 208 39.22 -6.64 4.77
CA ILE A 208 39.89 -7.54 5.69
C ILE A 208 41.01 -6.77 6.33
N GLU A 209 40.73 -6.26 7.52
CA GLU A 209 41.66 -5.49 8.31
C GLU A 209 42.66 -6.42 9.00
N LEU A 210 43.83 -6.57 8.39
CA LEU A 210 44.89 -7.41 8.94
C LEU A 210 45.56 -6.66 10.10
N ALA A 211 45.48 -7.24 11.29
CA ALA A 211 46.12 -6.66 12.45
C ALA A 211 47.65 -6.86 12.32
N THR A 212 48.32 -5.78 12.04
CA THR A 212 49.79 -5.75 12.08
C THR A 212 50.24 -5.01 13.33
N ASN A 213 51.34 -5.46 13.94
CA ASN A 213 51.95 -4.73 15.07
C ASN A 213 52.67 -3.45 14.60
N SER A 214 52.50 -3.07 13.32
CA SER A 214 53.25 -2.03 12.65
C SER A 214 52.49 -0.73 12.40
N ILE A 215 51.16 -0.68 12.65
CA ILE A 215 50.42 0.57 12.53
C ILE A 215 50.98 1.60 13.50
N LYS A 216 51.72 2.56 12.97
CA LYS A 216 52.36 3.62 13.72
C LYS A 216 51.64 4.96 13.55
N HIS A 217 50.84 5.07 12.53
CA HIS A 217 50.21 6.30 12.08
C HIS A 217 48.69 6.14 11.93
N PRO A 218 47.93 6.14 13.04
CA PRO A 218 46.46 5.99 12.96
C PRO A 218 45.79 7.06 12.08
N GLU A 219 46.40 8.24 11.96
CA GLU A 219 45.96 9.33 11.09
C GLU A 219 46.06 9.00 9.60
N ALA A 220 46.92 8.05 9.24
CA ALA A 220 47.11 7.61 7.87
C ALA A 220 46.12 6.51 7.44
N ILE A 221 45.25 6.04 8.33
CA ILE A 221 44.24 5.04 7.97
C ILE A 221 43.26 5.60 6.95
N PHE A 222 43.11 4.93 5.80
CA PHE A 222 42.32 5.41 4.67
C PHE A 222 40.94 4.74 4.50
N LYS A 223 40.46 3.97 5.49
CA LYS A 223 39.12 3.37 5.48
C LYS A 223 38.00 4.40 5.19
N PRO A 224 37.95 5.58 5.85
CA PRO A 224 36.88 6.56 5.61
C PRO A 224 36.84 7.05 4.15
N GLU A 225 37.97 7.11 3.50
CA GLU A 225 38.07 7.51 2.09
C GLU A 225 37.50 6.42 1.17
N MET A 226 37.77 5.15 1.47
CA MET A 226 37.20 4.01 0.73
C MET A 226 35.68 3.97 0.90
N ASP A 227 35.17 4.13 2.11
CA ASP A 227 33.71 4.20 2.37
C ASP A 227 33.04 5.36 1.62
N ARG A 228 33.70 6.50 1.52
CA ARG A 228 33.17 7.66 0.79
C ARG A 228 33.10 7.40 -0.71
N ILE A 229 34.04 6.65 -1.29
CA ILE A 229 34.10 6.35 -2.73
C ILE A 229 33.14 5.22 -3.09
N PHE A 230 33.14 4.12 -2.35
CA PHE A 230 32.44 2.89 -2.70
C PHE A 230 31.12 2.68 -1.92
N GLY A 231 30.82 3.50 -0.90
CA GLY A 231 29.80 3.23 0.11
C GLY A 231 30.35 2.34 1.22
N THR A 232 29.55 2.10 2.25
CA THR A 232 29.96 1.34 3.44
C THR A 232 30.63 0.01 3.07
N ILE A 233 31.82 -0.21 3.62
CA ILE A 233 32.59 -1.45 3.45
C ILE A 233 32.51 -2.24 4.75
N HIS A 234 32.28 -3.55 4.65
CA HIS A 234 32.26 -4.43 5.82
C HIS A 234 33.68 -4.80 6.24
N TYR A 235 34.18 -4.14 7.28
CA TYR A 235 35.53 -4.37 7.79
C TYR A 235 35.52 -5.50 8.81
N GLN A 236 36.30 -6.54 8.52
CA GLN A 236 36.54 -7.68 9.40
C GLN A 236 37.95 -7.62 9.97
N PRO A 237 38.12 -7.34 11.27
CA PRO A 237 39.44 -7.41 11.88
C PRO A 237 39.92 -8.85 11.95
N VAL A 238 41.16 -9.07 11.46
CA VAL A 238 41.82 -10.37 11.41
C VAL A 238 43.10 -10.28 12.22
N THR A 239 43.14 -10.98 13.34
CA THR A 239 44.27 -10.95 14.29
C THR A 239 45.27 -12.06 14.07
N SER A 240 44.97 -13.04 13.21
CA SER A 240 45.88 -14.16 12.91
C SER A 240 45.58 -14.82 11.56
N ALA A 241 46.52 -15.52 11.01
CA ALA A 241 46.36 -16.31 9.80
C ALA A 241 45.25 -17.36 9.91
N ALA A 242 45.00 -17.91 11.10
CA ALA A 242 43.91 -18.86 11.32
C ALA A 242 42.53 -18.18 11.19
N VAL A 243 42.34 -16.98 11.76
CA VAL A 243 41.12 -16.19 11.63
C VAL A 243 40.90 -15.77 10.17
N LEU A 244 41.96 -15.36 9.46
CA LEU A 244 41.91 -15.07 8.04
C LEU A 244 41.42 -16.27 7.21
N SER A 245 41.99 -17.45 7.46
CA SER A 245 41.59 -18.67 6.76
C SER A 245 40.13 -19.07 7.03
N GLN A 246 39.69 -18.94 8.27
CA GLN A 246 38.31 -19.21 8.65
C GLN A 246 37.33 -18.25 7.94
N TRP A 247 37.66 -16.97 7.94
CA TRP A 247 36.84 -15.96 7.29
C TRP A 247 36.77 -16.14 5.77
N PHE A 248 37.93 -16.44 5.13
CA PHE A 248 37.96 -16.77 3.72
C PHE A 248 37.15 -18.04 3.38
N GLY A 249 37.27 -19.06 4.23
CA GLY A 249 36.45 -20.28 4.10
C GLY A 249 34.95 -19.96 4.12
N HIS A 250 34.53 -19.05 4.99
CA HIS A 250 33.14 -18.59 5.03
C HIS A 250 32.72 -17.90 3.70
N ILE A 251 33.53 -16.97 3.20
CA ILE A 251 33.25 -16.29 1.91
C ILE A 251 33.18 -17.30 0.76
N ILE A 252 34.20 -18.16 0.60
CA ILE A 252 34.24 -19.16 -0.46
C ILE A 252 32.97 -20.03 -0.43
N THR A 253 32.58 -20.47 0.76
CA THR A 253 31.44 -21.35 0.93
C THR A 253 30.10 -20.63 0.61
N ASN A 254 30.03 -19.32 0.84
CA ASN A 254 28.81 -18.55 0.72
C ASN A 254 28.77 -17.62 -0.50
N VAL A 255 29.78 -17.63 -1.36
CA VAL A 255 29.80 -16.79 -2.57
C VAL A 255 28.51 -16.91 -3.41
N MET A 256 27.99 -18.11 -3.53
CA MET A 256 26.72 -18.34 -4.24
C MET A 256 25.50 -17.83 -3.48
N ALA A 257 25.54 -17.80 -2.13
CA ALA A 257 24.50 -17.20 -1.33
C ALA A 257 24.46 -15.68 -1.52
N TYR A 258 25.61 -15.02 -1.61
CA TYR A 258 25.67 -13.58 -1.94
C TYR A 258 25.11 -13.29 -3.34
N LYS A 259 25.41 -14.14 -4.35
CA LYS A 259 24.79 -14.02 -5.69
C LYS A 259 23.26 -14.16 -5.62
N LEU A 260 22.79 -15.17 -4.88
CA LEU A 260 21.35 -15.39 -4.69
C LEU A 260 20.69 -14.20 -3.99
N ASN A 261 21.33 -13.69 -2.93
CA ASN A 261 20.81 -12.52 -2.20
C ASN A 261 20.71 -11.27 -3.08
N ALA A 262 21.69 -11.03 -3.93
CA ALA A 262 21.67 -9.89 -4.83
C ALA A 262 20.56 -10.01 -5.90
N SER A 263 20.34 -11.21 -6.45
CA SER A 263 19.23 -11.47 -7.36
C SER A 263 17.88 -11.29 -6.69
N LEU A 264 17.74 -11.84 -5.50
CA LEU A 264 16.55 -11.68 -4.64
C LEU A 264 16.29 -10.20 -4.33
N LYS A 265 17.30 -9.46 -3.89
CA LYS A 265 17.18 -8.04 -3.54
C LYS A 265 16.78 -7.18 -4.74
N LYS A 266 17.34 -7.46 -5.92
CA LYS A 266 16.99 -6.76 -7.15
C LYS A 266 15.51 -6.95 -7.50
N GLU A 267 15.01 -8.19 -7.47
CA GLU A 267 13.59 -8.47 -7.73
C GLU A 267 12.69 -7.91 -6.63
N TRP A 268 13.08 -8.08 -5.36
CA TRP A 268 12.36 -7.55 -4.21
C TRP A 268 12.18 -6.04 -4.31
N ASN A 269 13.25 -5.29 -4.56
CA ASN A 269 13.20 -3.83 -4.72
C ASN A 269 12.31 -3.44 -5.90
N SER A 270 12.45 -4.11 -7.04
CA SER A 270 11.60 -3.89 -8.21
C SER A 270 10.12 -4.09 -7.89
N LEU A 271 9.77 -5.15 -7.14
CA LEU A 271 8.40 -5.40 -6.72
C LEU A 271 7.86 -4.29 -5.82
N ILE A 272 8.59 -3.96 -4.74
CA ILE A 272 8.12 -2.93 -3.80
C ILE A 272 8.08 -1.53 -4.41
N ASP A 273 8.89 -1.23 -5.43
CA ASP A 273 8.84 0.04 -6.16
C ASP A 273 7.66 0.14 -7.11
N THR A 274 7.14 -0.99 -7.56
CA THR A 274 6.00 -1.08 -8.47
C THR A 274 4.67 -1.35 -7.77
N LEU A 275 4.68 -1.64 -6.46
CA LEU A 275 3.45 -1.76 -5.68
C LEU A 275 2.68 -0.44 -5.68
N SER A 276 1.38 -0.53 -5.84
CA SER A 276 0.46 0.59 -5.71
C SER A 276 -0.66 0.28 -4.72
N ILE A 277 -1.22 1.33 -4.12
CA ILE A 277 -2.32 1.21 -3.17
C ILE A 277 -3.52 1.93 -3.76
N GLU A 278 -4.58 1.17 -4.00
CA GLU A 278 -5.89 1.72 -4.33
C GLU A 278 -6.71 1.86 -3.05
N THR A 279 -7.23 3.04 -2.81
CA THR A 279 -8.13 3.32 -1.68
C THR A 279 -9.52 3.64 -2.18
N ASP A 280 -10.52 3.26 -1.39
CA ASP A 280 -11.91 3.56 -1.66
C ASP A 280 -12.64 3.91 -0.36
N ILE A 281 -13.56 4.86 -0.45
CA ILE A 281 -14.29 5.37 0.70
C ILE A 281 -15.78 5.13 0.48
N SER A 282 -16.39 4.40 1.40
CA SER A 282 -17.82 4.14 1.42
C SER A 282 -18.41 4.57 2.76
N GLY A 283 -19.26 5.60 2.71
CA GLY A 283 -19.75 6.25 3.93
C GLY A 283 -18.60 6.86 4.71
N ASN A 284 -18.40 6.41 5.95
CA ASN A 284 -17.28 6.84 6.79
C ASN A 284 -16.17 5.78 6.92
N GLN A 285 -16.17 4.75 6.09
CA GLN A 285 -15.19 3.68 6.10
C GLN A 285 -14.23 3.80 4.92
N MET A 286 -12.95 3.69 5.21
CA MET A 286 -11.90 3.62 4.21
C MET A 286 -11.42 2.19 4.06
N THR A 287 -11.32 1.75 2.82
CA THR A 287 -10.76 0.44 2.46
C THR A 287 -9.54 0.64 1.56
N ALA A 288 -8.61 -0.30 1.62
CA ALA A 288 -7.46 -0.31 0.73
C ALA A 288 -7.27 -1.68 0.07
N LYS A 289 -6.63 -1.64 -1.07
CA LYS A 289 -6.21 -2.80 -1.84
C LYS A 289 -4.77 -2.56 -2.31
N VAL A 290 -3.88 -3.49 -1.98
CA VAL A 290 -2.48 -3.44 -2.46
C VAL A 290 -2.39 -4.19 -3.78
N ILE A 291 -1.96 -3.50 -4.83
CA ILE A 291 -1.80 -4.05 -6.16
C ILE A 291 -0.32 -4.30 -6.41
N ALA A 292 0.00 -5.51 -6.80
CA ALA A 292 1.33 -5.90 -7.25
C ALA A 292 1.31 -6.25 -8.74
N PRO A 293 2.44 -6.09 -9.45
CA PRO A 293 2.60 -6.66 -10.77
C PRO A 293 2.45 -8.18 -10.73
N GLU A 294 2.12 -8.77 -11.86
CA GLU A 294 2.05 -10.23 -12.00
C GLU A 294 3.43 -10.84 -11.70
N GLN A 295 3.45 -11.85 -10.84
CA GLN A 295 4.67 -12.54 -10.43
C GLN A 295 4.63 -13.97 -10.98
N ASP A 296 5.68 -14.35 -11.71
CA ASP A 296 5.81 -15.68 -12.24
C ASP A 296 5.96 -16.73 -11.12
N GLY A 297 5.12 -17.76 -11.18
CA GLY A 297 5.16 -18.88 -10.24
C GLY A 297 4.68 -18.53 -8.82
N LYS A 298 5.33 -19.08 -7.79
CA LYS A 298 5.02 -18.77 -6.39
C LYS A 298 5.41 -17.33 -6.07
N PRO A 299 4.52 -16.48 -5.55
CA PRO A 299 4.82 -15.06 -5.37
C PRO A 299 5.91 -14.84 -4.33
N LEU A 300 6.82 -13.91 -4.63
CA LEU A 300 7.89 -13.50 -3.72
C LEU A 300 7.33 -12.69 -2.55
N ILE A 301 6.38 -11.80 -2.80
CA ILE A 301 5.56 -11.13 -1.79
C ILE A 301 4.13 -11.62 -2.01
N SER A 302 3.56 -12.27 -1.01
CA SER A 302 2.21 -12.86 -1.09
C SER A 302 1.16 -12.10 -0.30
N LYS A 303 1.56 -11.50 0.82
CA LYS A 303 0.71 -10.76 1.74
C LYS A 303 1.45 -9.53 2.29
N THR A 304 0.68 -8.60 2.85
CA THR A 304 1.20 -7.42 3.52
C THR A 304 0.43 -7.14 4.80
N ASP A 305 1.10 -6.67 5.86
CA ASP A 305 0.40 -5.93 6.90
C ASP A 305 0.34 -4.48 6.48
N LEU A 306 -0.75 -3.80 6.83
CA LEU A 306 -1.02 -2.44 6.42
C LEU A 306 -1.33 -1.58 7.65
N LEU A 307 -0.58 -0.51 7.81
CA LEU A 307 -0.79 0.49 8.85
C LEU A 307 -0.97 1.87 8.23
N LEU A 308 -2.17 2.42 8.38
CA LEU A 308 -2.49 3.78 7.94
C LEU A 308 -1.95 4.80 8.95
N SER A 309 -1.22 5.80 8.47
CA SER A 309 -0.82 6.98 9.22
C SER A 309 -1.58 8.19 8.68
N SER A 310 -2.58 8.64 9.41
CA SER A 310 -3.46 9.76 9.05
C SER A 310 -3.78 10.59 10.28
N LYS A 311 -4.05 11.88 10.07
CA LYS A 311 -4.55 12.80 11.11
C LYS A 311 -6.09 12.84 11.17
N THR A 312 -6.74 12.45 10.09
CA THR A 312 -8.18 12.58 9.87
C THR A 312 -8.92 11.25 9.93
N ILE A 313 -8.19 10.15 9.70
CA ILE A 313 -8.73 8.80 9.64
C ILE A 313 -8.21 8.01 10.84
N LYS A 314 -9.12 7.48 11.64
CA LYS A 314 -8.78 6.57 12.72
C LYS A 314 -8.36 5.23 12.11
N SER A 315 -7.06 4.95 12.16
CA SER A 315 -6.46 3.74 11.60
C SER A 315 -6.95 2.47 12.29
N THR A 316 -7.13 1.44 11.49
CA THR A 316 -7.30 0.06 11.94
C THR A 316 -6.21 -0.76 11.24
N PRO A 317 -5.24 -1.33 11.97
CA PRO A 317 -4.22 -2.19 11.39
C PRO A 317 -4.85 -3.40 10.70
N VAL A 318 -4.32 -3.76 9.55
CA VAL A 318 -4.73 -4.97 8.80
C VAL A 318 -3.53 -5.90 8.75
N GLU A 319 -3.70 -7.11 9.22
CA GLU A 319 -2.66 -8.14 9.23
C GLU A 319 -2.90 -9.14 8.10
N GLU A 320 -1.82 -9.60 7.48
CA GLU A 320 -1.80 -10.62 6.44
C GLU A 320 -2.77 -10.39 5.26
N LEU A 321 -2.93 -9.14 4.82
CA LEU A 321 -3.75 -8.81 3.65
C LEU A 321 -3.13 -9.42 2.38
N PRO A 322 -3.81 -10.37 1.71
CA PRO A 322 -3.33 -10.89 0.44
C PRO A 322 -3.31 -9.80 -0.64
N LEU A 323 -2.27 -9.80 -1.47
CA LEU A 323 -2.19 -8.89 -2.60
C LEU A 323 -3.41 -9.02 -3.52
N GLY A 324 -3.92 -7.89 -4.00
CA GLY A 324 -5.11 -7.84 -4.83
C GLY A 324 -6.44 -7.94 -4.10
N LYS A 325 -6.46 -8.22 -2.79
CA LYS A 325 -7.68 -8.18 -1.98
C LYS A 325 -7.87 -6.82 -1.33
N LYS A 326 -9.13 -6.47 -1.12
CA LYS A 326 -9.56 -5.22 -0.48
C LYS A 326 -9.91 -5.50 0.98
N ASP A 327 -9.45 -4.66 1.89
CA ASP A 327 -9.82 -4.73 3.30
C ASP A 327 -10.00 -3.35 3.91
N PHE A 328 -10.63 -3.32 5.07
CA PHE A 328 -10.94 -2.11 5.83
C PHE A 328 -9.69 -1.63 6.60
N ILE A 329 -9.32 -0.35 6.42
CA ILE A 329 -8.10 0.22 7.01
C ILE A 329 -8.35 1.35 8.00
N GLY A 330 -9.57 1.89 8.07
CA GLY A 330 -9.86 2.95 9.01
C GLY A 330 -11.22 3.58 8.88
N THR A 331 -11.60 4.35 9.89
CA THR A 331 -12.85 5.12 9.98
C THR A 331 -12.57 6.61 9.99
N ILE A 332 -13.38 7.33 9.23
CA ILE A 332 -13.38 8.78 9.23
C ILE A 332 -14.33 9.24 10.31
N ASP A 333 -13.86 10.06 11.23
CA ASP A 333 -14.71 10.64 12.25
C ASP A 333 -15.44 11.85 11.64
N VAL A 334 -16.72 11.68 11.36
CA VAL A 334 -17.55 12.71 10.74
C VAL A 334 -18.69 13.05 11.68
N ASP A 335 -18.82 14.33 12.02
CA ASP A 335 -19.95 14.84 12.77
C ASP A 335 -21.25 14.62 12.01
N LYS A 336 -22.10 13.74 12.54
CA LYS A 336 -23.41 13.43 11.95
C LYS A 336 -24.44 14.47 12.39
N GLY A 337 -24.72 15.43 11.53
CA GLY A 337 -25.84 16.37 11.73
C GLY A 337 -27.21 15.78 11.36
N PHE A 338 -28.29 16.45 11.78
CA PHE A 338 -29.64 16.09 11.33
C PHE A 338 -29.81 16.25 9.81
N TRP A 339 -29.24 17.33 9.25
CA TRP A 339 -29.20 17.54 7.79
C TRP A 339 -28.03 16.84 7.16
N PRO A 340 -28.20 16.34 5.92
CA PRO A 340 -27.06 15.80 5.17
C PRO A 340 -25.95 16.85 5.04
N ASN A 341 -24.78 16.51 5.52
CA ASN A 341 -23.59 17.34 5.41
C ASN A 341 -22.56 16.61 4.56
N ASN A 342 -21.96 17.34 3.62
CA ASN A 342 -20.85 16.85 2.81
C ASN A 342 -19.55 17.44 3.38
N SER A 343 -18.81 16.62 4.11
CA SER A 343 -17.53 17.01 4.70
C SER A 343 -16.41 16.62 3.75
N SER A 344 -15.58 17.59 3.38
CA SER A 344 -14.37 17.36 2.57
C SER A 344 -13.17 17.13 3.47
N PHE A 345 -12.34 16.16 3.12
CA PHE A 345 -11.13 15.80 3.84
C PHE A 345 -9.94 15.79 2.88
N ASN A 346 -8.80 16.28 3.36
CA ASN A 346 -7.54 16.23 2.62
C ASN A 346 -6.66 15.12 3.16
N CYS A 347 -6.22 14.21 2.31
CA CYS A 347 -5.35 13.07 2.61
C CYS A 347 -3.95 13.19 1.97
N GLU A 348 -3.58 14.37 1.48
CA GLU A 348 -2.30 14.57 0.79
C GLU A 348 -1.08 14.19 1.65
N THR A 349 -1.17 14.41 2.97
CA THR A 349 -0.12 14.04 3.93
C THR A 349 -0.26 12.63 4.49
N ASP A 350 -1.33 11.93 4.17
CA ASP A 350 -1.59 10.60 4.69
C ASP A 350 -0.76 9.55 3.94
N SER A 351 -0.37 8.55 4.68
CA SER A 351 0.49 7.48 4.15
C SER A 351 0.12 6.13 4.74
N VAL A 352 0.44 5.11 3.98
CA VAL A 352 0.29 3.72 4.40
C VAL A 352 1.66 3.09 4.48
N GLU A 353 1.98 2.48 5.61
CA GLU A 353 3.15 1.65 5.79
C GLU A 353 2.76 0.20 5.53
N LEU A 354 3.46 -0.45 4.60
CA LEU A 354 3.29 -1.86 4.27
C LEU A 354 4.45 -2.66 4.84
N PHE A 355 4.14 -3.77 5.52
CA PHE A 355 5.09 -4.78 5.98
C PHE A 355 4.90 -6.02 5.11
N PHE A 356 5.97 -6.50 4.50
CA PHE A 356 5.89 -7.52 3.45
C PHE A 356 6.07 -8.94 4.00
N HIS A 357 5.20 -9.85 3.59
CA HIS A 357 5.26 -11.27 3.90
C HIS A 357 5.56 -12.08 2.64
N SER A 358 6.52 -12.98 2.76
CA SER A 358 6.94 -13.88 1.69
C SER A 358 6.63 -15.33 2.03
N ASP A 359 6.24 -16.07 1.03
CA ASP A 359 6.12 -17.53 1.13
C ASP A 359 7.49 -18.24 1.19
N TYR A 360 8.58 -17.50 0.97
CA TYR A 360 9.97 -17.95 1.11
C TYR A 360 10.62 -17.50 2.42
N LYS A 361 9.83 -17.05 3.41
CA LYS A 361 10.29 -16.40 4.64
C LYS A 361 11.46 -17.13 5.32
N ASP A 362 11.38 -18.45 5.46
CA ASP A 362 12.40 -19.22 6.18
C ASP A 362 13.74 -19.24 5.42
N GLU A 363 13.68 -19.39 4.10
CA GLU A 363 14.90 -19.36 3.27
C GLU A 363 15.48 -17.94 3.19
N ILE A 364 14.64 -16.92 3.04
CA ILE A 364 15.05 -15.52 3.07
C ILE A 364 15.72 -15.19 4.39
N THR A 365 15.12 -15.58 5.53
CA THR A 365 15.71 -15.32 6.86
C THR A 365 17.10 -15.96 6.99
N ARG A 366 17.25 -17.22 6.58
CA ARG A 366 18.56 -17.89 6.60
C ARG A 366 19.58 -17.24 5.66
N LEU A 367 19.14 -16.85 4.46
CA LEU A 367 19.97 -16.17 3.49
C LEU A 367 20.45 -14.81 4.02
N GLN A 368 19.54 -14.05 4.63
CA GLN A 368 19.86 -12.77 5.28
C GLN A 368 20.84 -12.95 6.44
N MET A 369 20.71 -14.01 7.25
CA MET A 369 21.66 -14.31 8.32
C MET A 369 23.07 -14.57 7.77
N ILE A 370 23.20 -15.26 6.62
CA ILE A 370 24.50 -15.50 6.00
C ILE A 370 25.11 -14.21 5.45
N CYS A 371 24.31 -13.39 4.78
CA CYS A 371 24.79 -12.19 4.11
C CYS A 371 24.99 -10.99 5.06
N ASN A 372 24.26 -10.94 6.19
CA ASN A 372 24.32 -9.83 7.16
C ASN A 372 24.98 -10.22 8.49
N GLU A 373 25.75 -11.31 8.51
CA GLU A 373 26.19 -11.96 9.76
C GLU A 373 26.97 -11.04 10.70
N LYS A 374 27.37 -9.88 10.29
CA LYS A 374 28.18 -9.04 11.20
C LYS A 374 27.89 -7.54 11.24
N ASP A 375 27.33 -6.90 10.28
CA ASP A 375 27.18 -5.45 10.42
C ASP A 375 26.52 -4.78 9.20
N GLY A 376 25.24 -4.79 9.12
CA GLY A 376 24.67 -3.74 8.34
C GLY A 376 23.52 -4.09 7.44
N ASP A 377 22.61 -3.18 7.44
CA ASP A 377 21.39 -3.15 6.66
C ASP A 377 21.62 -3.16 5.13
N GLU A 378 22.89 -3.08 4.68
CA GLU A 378 23.22 -2.93 3.26
C GLU A 378 22.82 -4.16 2.40
N TYR A 379 22.89 -5.37 2.99
CA TYR A 379 22.44 -6.60 2.31
C TYR A 379 21.02 -6.99 2.70
N ALA A 380 20.43 -6.29 3.68
CA ALA A 380 19.08 -6.57 4.14
C ALA A 380 18.04 -6.23 3.06
N LEU A 381 17.00 -7.04 3.02
CA LEU A 381 15.80 -6.71 2.26
C LEU A 381 14.99 -5.68 3.04
N PRO A 382 14.47 -4.64 2.38
CA PRO A 382 13.51 -3.75 3.03
C PRO A 382 12.22 -4.52 3.28
N LEU A 383 11.96 -4.85 4.55
CA LEU A 383 10.77 -5.60 4.96
C LEU A 383 9.54 -4.72 5.10
N HIS A 384 9.69 -3.42 5.09
CA HIS A 384 8.60 -2.46 5.12
C HIS A 384 8.92 -1.23 4.24
N LYS A 385 7.87 -0.57 3.76
CA LYS A 385 8.01 0.68 3.00
C LYS A 385 6.76 1.54 3.20
N LYS A 386 6.99 2.83 3.25
CA LYS A 386 5.94 3.84 3.37
C LYS A 386 5.54 4.35 1.99
N TYR A 387 4.24 4.34 1.72
CA TYR A 387 3.65 4.82 0.48
C TYR A 387 2.73 6.01 0.77
N SER A 388 2.78 7.04 -0.06
CA SER A 388 1.78 8.10 -0.03
C SER A 388 0.47 7.58 -0.61
N LEU A 389 -0.66 7.95 -0.02
CA LEU A 389 -1.98 7.61 -0.57
C LEU A 389 -2.28 8.32 -1.89
N GLY A 390 -1.60 9.43 -2.15
CA GLY A 390 -1.69 10.17 -3.43
C GLY A 390 -3.03 10.86 -3.68
N GLN A 391 -4.02 10.64 -2.83
CA GLN A 391 -5.34 11.24 -2.95
C GLN A 391 -5.39 12.52 -2.11
N SER A 392 -5.54 13.67 -2.78
CA SER A 392 -5.54 14.98 -2.11
C SER A 392 -6.84 15.25 -1.38
N ASP A 393 -7.98 15.01 -2.03
CA ASP A 393 -9.30 15.36 -1.48
C ASP A 393 -10.34 14.25 -1.70
N PHE A 394 -11.17 14.04 -0.70
CA PHE A 394 -12.39 13.24 -0.82
C PHE A 394 -13.51 13.85 0.04
N SER A 395 -14.74 13.49 -0.27
CA SER A 395 -15.91 13.99 0.46
C SER A 395 -16.73 12.84 1.01
N VAL A 396 -17.22 13.03 2.24
CA VAL A 396 -18.08 12.06 2.93
C VAL A 396 -19.41 12.70 3.26
N TRP A 397 -20.48 12.06 2.82
CA TRP A 397 -21.85 12.42 3.22
C TRP A 397 -22.17 11.79 4.57
N ALA A 398 -22.46 12.63 5.55
CA ALA A 398 -22.84 12.18 6.87
C ALA A 398 -24.18 12.77 7.29
N SER A 399 -25.06 11.93 7.79
CA SER A 399 -26.35 12.32 8.37
C SER A 399 -26.76 11.25 9.39
N ILE A 400 -27.49 11.68 10.44
CA ILE A 400 -28.13 10.75 11.37
C ILE A 400 -29.15 9.88 10.63
N ILE A 401 -29.83 10.47 9.61
CA ILE A 401 -30.79 9.78 8.77
C ILE A 401 -30.05 9.22 7.54
N PRO A 402 -30.06 7.91 7.27
CA PRO A 402 -29.45 7.33 6.10
C PRO A 402 -30.08 7.87 4.81
N LEU A 403 -29.38 7.85 3.69
CA LEU A 403 -29.81 8.42 2.41
C LEU A 403 -31.20 7.93 1.97
N TRP A 404 -31.51 6.65 2.15
CA TRP A 404 -32.82 6.10 1.85
C TRP A 404 -33.94 6.72 2.73
N GLY A 405 -33.62 7.07 3.98
CA GLY A 405 -34.53 7.76 4.88
C GLY A 405 -34.87 9.16 4.38
N TRP A 406 -33.90 9.91 3.86
CA TRP A 406 -34.11 11.21 3.23
C TRP A 406 -34.95 11.10 1.96
N ILE A 407 -34.76 10.08 1.15
CA ILE A 407 -35.59 9.79 -0.04
C ILE A 407 -37.05 9.58 0.42
N PHE A 408 -37.24 8.77 1.47
CA PHE A 408 -38.59 8.50 2.01
C PHE A 408 -39.27 9.75 2.60
N ILE A 409 -38.53 10.55 3.37
CA ILE A 409 -39.03 11.84 3.88
C ILE A 409 -39.42 12.78 2.74
N SER A 410 -38.56 12.90 1.73
CA SER A 410 -38.82 13.74 0.54
C SER A 410 -40.09 13.29 -0.20
N LEU A 411 -40.30 11.99 -0.33
CA LEU A 411 -41.49 11.41 -0.95
C LEU A 411 -42.75 11.76 -0.16
N ILE A 412 -42.70 11.61 1.17
CA ILE A 412 -43.82 12.00 2.05
C ILE A 412 -44.14 13.49 1.91
N VAL A 413 -43.11 14.35 1.96
CA VAL A 413 -43.28 15.80 1.78
C VAL A 413 -43.87 16.11 0.40
N ALA A 414 -43.40 15.47 -0.66
CA ALA A 414 -43.94 15.63 -2.01
C ALA A 414 -45.43 15.23 -2.10
N ILE A 415 -45.83 14.12 -1.45
CA ILE A 415 -47.21 13.66 -1.39
C ILE A 415 -48.08 14.68 -0.62
N ILE A 416 -47.58 15.21 0.50
CA ILE A 416 -48.29 16.24 1.26
C ILE A 416 -48.49 17.51 0.43
N VAL A 417 -47.40 18.00 -0.22
CA VAL A 417 -47.47 19.19 -1.09
C VAL A 417 -48.42 18.97 -2.27
N ALA A 418 -48.31 17.83 -2.94
CA ALA A 418 -49.20 17.48 -4.04
C ALA A 418 -50.67 17.42 -3.61
N SER A 419 -50.93 16.92 -2.40
CA SER A 419 -52.27 16.88 -1.85
C SER A 419 -52.82 18.28 -1.52
N ILE A 420 -51.99 19.14 -0.93
CA ILE A 420 -52.35 20.54 -0.68
C ILE A 420 -52.62 21.27 -2.02
N LEU A 421 -51.74 21.11 -2.99
CA LEU A 421 -51.94 21.70 -4.33
C LEU A 421 -53.21 21.17 -5.00
N TYR A 422 -53.48 19.85 -4.88
CA TYR A 422 -54.69 19.25 -5.41
C TYR A 422 -55.96 19.81 -4.73
N THR A 423 -55.91 20.10 -3.43
CA THR A 423 -57.07 20.73 -2.74
C THR A 423 -57.29 22.19 -3.13
N ILE A 424 -56.19 22.93 -3.35
CA ILE A 424 -56.26 24.37 -3.73
C ILE A 424 -56.61 24.56 -5.20
N PHE A 425 -55.96 23.83 -6.07
CA PHE A 425 -56.02 23.99 -7.54
C PHE A 425 -56.82 22.89 -8.26
N GLY A 426 -57.23 21.85 -7.52
CA GLY A 426 -57.87 20.67 -8.12
C GLY A 426 -59.23 21.01 -8.69
N LEU A 427 -59.43 20.59 -9.90
CA LEU A 427 -60.59 20.62 -10.77
C LEU A 427 -61.83 21.32 -10.20
N LYS A 428 -62.01 22.57 -10.59
CA LYS A 428 -63.23 23.35 -10.34
C LYS A 428 -64.36 22.75 -11.15
N THR A 429 -65.01 21.70 -10.66
CA THR A 429 -66.29 21.26 -11.21
C THR A 429 -67.34 22.22 -10.68
N THR A 430 -67.80 23.12 -11.51
CA THR A 430 -68.95 23.97 -11.21
C THR A 430 -70.19 23.18 -11.53
N HIS A 431 -70.98 22.88 -10.53
CA HIS A 431 -72.37 22.41 -10.74
C HIS A 431 -73.31 23.62 -10.73
N THR A 432 -74.12 23.70 -11.75
CA THR A 432 -75.19 24.74 -11.81
C THR A 432 -76.46 24.14 -11.21
N TRP A 433 -76.86 24.67 -10.11
CA TRP A 433 -78.13 24.31 -9.46
C TRP A 433 -79.20 25.23 -9.96
N MET A 434 -80.34 24.70 -10.38
CA MET A 434 -81.55 25.44 -10.63
C MET A 434 -82.40 25.27 -9.37
N VAL A 435 -82.60 26.36 -8.68
CA VAL A 435 -83.51 26.42 -7.51
C VAL A 435 -84.80 27.02 -7.94
N LYS A 436 -85.88 26.23 -7.93
CA LYS A 436 -87.21 26.68 -8.26
C LYS A 436 -88.07 26.78 -6.98
N VAL A 437 -88.64 27.95 -6.76
CA VAL A 437 -89.57 28.18 -5.66
C VAL A 437 -90.89 28.59 -6.31
N LYS A 438 -91.93 27.74 -6.28
CA LYS A 438 -93.13 27.82 -7.12
C LYS A 438 -92.80 27.74 -8.59
N GLU A 439 -93.27 28.72 -9.37
CA GLU A 439 -93.03 28.76 -10.83
C GLU A 439 -91.74 29.52 -11.24
N ASP A 440 -91.17 30.30 -10.29
CA ASP A 440 -89.96 31.08 -10.54
C ASP A 440 -88.71 30.25 -10.31
N GLY A 441 -87.85 30.13 -11.35
CA GLY A 441 -86.63 29.42 -11.29
C GLY A 441 -85.37 30.32 -11.40
N MET A 442 -84.45 30.19 -10.46
CA MET A 442 -83.15 30.86 -10.52
C MET A 442 -82.01 29.84 -10.64
N ASN A 443 -81.11 30.11 -11.55
CA ASN A 443 -79.90 29.28 -11.72
C ASN A 443 -78.79 29.80 -10.80
N VAL A 444 -78.24 28.92 -9.96
CA VAL A 444 -77.12 29.21 -9.09
C VAL A 444 -75.93 28.40 -9.53
N LYS A 445 -74.86 29.09 -9.83
CA LYS A 445 -73.54 28.44 -10.00
C LYS A 445 -73.00 28.26 -8.61
N CYS A 446 -72.88 27.00 -8.17
CA CYS A 446 -72.14 26.65 -6.99
C CYS A 446 -70.75 26.34 -7.43
N PRO A 447 -69.78 27.24 -7.33
CA PRO A 447 -68.36 26.87 -7.63
C PRO A 447 -67.98 25.83 -6.61
N ALA A 448 -67.26 24.83 -7.06
CA ALA A 448 -66.55 23.92 -6.17
C ALA A 448 -65.18 24.54 -5.82
N PRO A 449 -65.09 25.49 -4.97
CA PRO A 449 -63.85 26.06 -4.53
C PRO A 449 -63.46 25.40 -3.25
N GLY A 450 -62.20 25.12 -3.15
CA GLY A 450 -61.60 24.85 -1.89
C GLY A 450 -62.32 23.82 -1.03
N PHE A 451 -62.61 24.19 0.18
CA PHE A 451 -63.06 23.25 1.20
C PHE A 451 -64.61 23.12 1.28
N THR A 452 -65.32 24.15 0.96
CA THR A 452 -66.81 24.14 1.00
C THR A 452 -67.41 25.16 0.05
N ALA A 453 -68.40 24.73 -0.72
CA ALA A 453 -69.29 25.62 -1.44
C ALA A 453 -70.65 25.50 -0.78
N SER A 454 -71.32 26.62 -0.53
CA SER A 454 -72.62 26.63 0.14
C SER A 454 -73.50 27.68 -0.44
N PHE A 455 -74.76 27.40 -0.42
CA PHE A 455 -75.83 28.40 -0.63
C PHE A 455 -76.99 28.13 0.35
N THR A 456 -77.77 29.14 0.64
CA THR A 456 -78.84 29.08 1.60
C THR A 456 -80.19 29.41 0.98
N ILE A 457 -81.25 28.67 1.38
CA ILE A 457 -82.62 28.85 0.91
C ILE A 457 -83.49 29.12 2.11
N GLY A 458 -84.37 30.06 2.04
CA GLY A 458 -85.34 30.39 3.12
C GLY A 458 -85.13 31.75 3.70
N LYS A 459 -85.41 31.93 5.01
CA LYS A 459 -85.42 33.24 5.66
C LYS A 459 -84.05 33.89 5.62
N GLY A 460 -83.93 34.98 4.89
CA GLY A 460 -82.67 35.73 4.77
C GLY A 460 -81.49 34.96 4.05
N GLY A 461 -81.81 33.90 3.34
CA GLY A 461 -80.82 33.14 2.56
C GLY A 461 -80.60 33.75 1.18
N ASP A 462 -79.58 33.13 0.44
CA ASP A 462 -79.29 33.49 -0.96
C ASP A 462 -80.53 33.39 -1.85
N PHE A 463 -81.44 32.50 -1.47
CA PHE A 463 -82.77 32.32 -2.08
C PHE A 463 -83.87 32.56 -1.04
N PRO A 464 -84.37 33.77 -0.90
CA PRO A 464 -85.40 34.07 0.06
C PRO A 464 -86.72 33.43 -0.34
N VAL A 465 -87.36 32.76 0.62
CA VAL A 465 -88.69 32.20 0.47
C VAL A 465 -89.63 33.08 1.26
N PRO A 466 -90.69 33.70 0.65
CA PRO A 466 -91.62 34.54 1.35
C PRO A 466 -92.28 33.80 2.51
N ASN A 467 -92.36 34.45 3.67
CA ASN A 467 -92.98 33.91 4.90
C ASN A 467 -92.30 32.63 5.46
N ALA A 468 -91.08 32.28 5.02
CA ALA A 468 -90.35 31.19 5.64
C ALA A 468 -89.81 31.57 7.02
N ASN A 469 -90.02 30.69 7.99
CA ASN A 469 -89.43 30.78 9.33
C ASN A 469 -88.29 29.81 9.52
N TRP A 470 -87.81 29.27 8.46
CA TRP A 470 -86.75 28.24 8.34
C TRP A 470 -85.69 28.61 7.33
N GLN A 471 -84.51 27.93 7.40
CA GLN A 471 -83.46 28.09 6.48
C GLN A 471 -82.83 26.69 6.14
N ILE A 472 -82.47 26.46 4.92
CA ILE A 472 -81.77 25.31 4.46
C ILE A 472 -80.44 25.80 3.94
N LYS A 473 -79.36 25.28 4.50
CA LYS A 473 -77.97 25.48 3.97
C LYS A 473 -77.56 24.26 3.23
N VAL A 474 -77.26 24.40 1.95
CA VAL A 474 -76.73 23.34 1.12
C VAL A 474 -75.23 23.55 1.02
N ASN A 475 -74.43 22.52 1.36
CA ASN A 475 -72.99 22.56 1.32
C ASN A 475 -72.46 21.48 0.38
N GLY A 476 -71.40 21.81 -0.40
CA GLY A 476 -70.64 20.84 -1.16
C GLY A 476 -69.30 20.57 -0.49
N LYS A 477 -68.94 19.32 -0.37
CA LYS A 477 -67.65 18.89 0.22
C LYS A 477 -66.99 17.82 -0.62
N LYS A 478 -65.72 17.98 -0.88
CA LYS A 478 -64.90 17.03 -1.69
C LYS A 478 -64.09 16.12 -0.81
N TYR A 479 -64.04 14.85 -1.18
CA TYR A 479 -63.21 13.88 -0.48
C TYR A 479 -61.74 14.25 -0.56
N ASN A 480 -61.07 14.26 0.59
CA ASN A 480 -59.62 14.39 0.67
C ASN A 480 -59.08 13.45 1.74
N PRO A 481 -58.37 12.37 1.38
CA PRO A 481 -57.90 11.39 2.33
C PRO A 481 -56.88 11.95 3.35
N LEU A 482 -56.12 12.98 2.97
CA LEU A 482 -55.13 13.60 3.86
C LEU A 482 -55.72 14.56 4.85
N MET A 483 -56.93 15.08 4.60
CA MET A 483 -57.69 15.95 5.51
C MET A 483 -58.72 15.16 6.30
N PHE A 484 -58.63 13.82 6.30
CA PHE A 484 -59.53 12.91 7.01
C PHE A 484 -61.03 13.02 6.63
N TRP A 485 -61.34 13.64 5.51
CA TRP A 485 -62.71 13.72 5.02
C TRP A 485 -63.08 12.45 4.26
N LYS A 486 -63.93 11.65 4.88
CA LYS A 486 -64.31 10.34 4.34
C LYS A 486 -65.46 10.38 3.33
N LYS A 487 -66.09 11.53 3.17
CA LYS A 487 -67.24 11.67 2.28
C LYS A 487 -67.05 12.81 1.29
N SER A 488 -67.44 12.57 0.06
CA SER A 488 -67.55 13.60 -0.97
C SER A 488 -68.98 13.67 -1.45
N GLY A 489 -69.46 14.89 -1.63
CA GLY A 489 -70.82 15.09 -2.06
C GLY A 489 -71.40 16.35 -1.46
N TYR A 490 -72.72 16.41 -1.44
CA TYR A 490 -73.48 17.52 -0.88
C TYR A 490 -74.18 17.07 0.39
N TYR A 491 -74.30 17.97 1.32
CA TYR A 491 -75.11 17.78 2.51
C TYR A 491 -75.90 19.04 2.83
N MET A 492 -77.10 18.87 3.40
CA MET A 492 -77.93 19.94 3.87
C MET A 492 -77.87 20.03 5.37
N ILE A 493 -77.84 21.24 5.88
CA ILE A 493 -78.17 21.55 7.27
C ILE A 493 -79.49 22.29 7.31
N TRP A 494 -80.36 21.76 8.06
CA TRP A 494 -81.71 22.24 8.17
C TRP A 494 -81.99 22.93 9.55
N THR A 495 -82.60 24.09 9.49
CA THR A 495 -83.03 24.75 10.72
C THR A 495 -84.58 24.80 10.75
N GLY A 496 -85.19 24.09 11.64
CA GLY A 496 -86.63 23.98 11.73
C GLY A 496 -87.08 22.56 12.10
N SER A 497 -88.35 22.27 11.96
CA SER A 497 -88.93 20.94 12.25
C SER A 497 -88.40 19.88 11.22
N PRO A 498 -88.40 18.61 11.60
CA PRO A 498 -87.97 17.53 10.71
C PRO A 498 -88.66 17.59 9.34
N MET A 499 -87.90 17.27 8.28
CA MET A 499 -88.41 17.22 6.92
C MET A 499 -87.78 16.03 6.14
N THR A 500 -88.48 15.69 5.04
CA THR A 500 -87.99 14.62 4.13
C THR A 500 -87.69 15.24 2.77
N ILE A 501 -86.55 14.87 2.18
CA ILE A 501 -86.25 15.22 0.80
C ILE A 501 -86.77 14.07 -0.06
N LYS A 502 -87.58 14.44 -1.07
CA LYS A 502 -88.11 13.48 -2.05
C LYS A 502 -87.44 13.65 -3.40
N ASP A 503 -87.49 12.63 -4.19
CA ASP A 503 -87.11 12.72 -5.60
C ASP A 503 -88.24 13.25 -6.48
N GLN A 504 -87.99 13.30 -7.77
CA GLN A 504 -88.97 13.74 -8.74
C GLN A 504 -90.22 12.86 -8.82
N TYR A 505 -90.14 11.64 -8.33
CA TYR A 505 -91.19 10.64 -8.31
C TYR A 505 -91.92 10.62 -6.95
N ARG A 506 -91.59 11.54 -6.04
CA ARG A 506 -92.08 11.68 -4.66
C ARG A 506 -91.63 10.53 -3.73
N GLU A 507 -90.59 9.80 -4.10
CA GLU A 507 -89.98 8.84 -3.19
C GLU A 507 -89.05 9.54 -2.20
N ASP A 508 -88.98 9.02 -0.98
CA ASP A 508 -88.16 9.59 0.08
C ASP A 508 -86.70 9.29 -0.15
N VAL A 509 -85.89 10.30 -0.40
CA VAL A 509 -84.40 10.18 -0.66
C VAL A 509 -83.65 10.30 0.67
N ALA A 510 -84.01 11.22 1.54
CA ALA A 510 -83.32 11.40 2.80
C ALA A 510 -84.27 12.08 3.82
N ALA A 511 -84.22 11.65 5.06
CA ALA A 511 -84.84 12.30 6.18
C ALA A 511 -83.84 13.30 6.79
N CYS A 512 -84.30 14.57 6.99
CA CYS A 512 -83.51 15.63 7.55
C CYS A 512 -83.96 15.94 8.99
N ALA A 513 -83.05 15.67 9.92
CA ALA A 513 -83.23 16.11 11.31
C ALA A 513 -82.75 17.57 11.49
N PRO A 514 -83.33 18.34 12.39
CA PRO A 514 -82.94 19.73 12.64
C PRO A 514 -81.50 19.83 13.11
N ASN A 515 -80.70 20.69 12.48
CA ASN A 515 -79.29 20.98 12.78
C ASN A 515 -78.29 19.78 12.55
N GLU A 516 -78.74 18.74 11.87
CA GLU A 516 -77.84 17.62 11.49
C GLU A 516 -77.50 17.71 10.02
N GLU A 517 -76.26 17.17 9.67
CA GLU A 517 -75.82 17.08 8.31
C GLU A 517 -76.51 15.91 7.59
N THR A 518 -77.40 16.19 6.69
CA THR A 518 -78.04 15.18 5.85
C THR A 518 -77.35 15.13 4.50
N TRP A 519 -76.61 14.02 4.27
CA TRP A 519 -75.86 13.82 3.04
C TRP A 519 -76.71 13.22 1.92
N PHE A 520 -76.59 13.79 0.74
CA PHE A 520 -77.22 13.24 -0.46
C PHE A 520 -76.20 13.22 -1.61
N SER A 521 -76.24 12.19 -2.42
CA SER A 521 -75.49 12.15 -3.65
C SER A 521 -76.21 12.91 -4.74
N PRO A 522 -75.53 13.78 -5.50
CA PRO A 522 -76.12 14.32 -6.69
C PRO A 522 -76.44 13.13 -7.62
N LEU A 523 -77.70 12.96 -7.89
CA LEU A 523 -78.15 12.06 -8.95
C LEU A 523 -77.53 12.54 -10.26
N LYS A 524 -77.44 11.64 -11.26
CA LYS A 524 -76.98 11.99 -12.61
C LYS A 524 -77.62 13.28 -13.08
N SER A 525 -76.90 14.10 -13.86
CA SER A 525 -77.36 15.37 -14.42
C SER A 525 -78.83 15.31 -14.81
N GLY A 526 -79.61 16.19 -14.20
CA GLY A 526 -81.10 16.24 -14.38
C GLY A 526 -81.94 15.71 -13.19
N GLY A 527 -81.27 15.28 -12.08
CA GLY A 527 -82.03 14.87 -10.87
C GLY A 527 -82.72 16.03 -10.17
N VAL A 528 -83.95 15.83 -9.80
CA VAL A 528 -84.79 16.84 -9.10
C VAL A 528 -85.05 16.38 -7.67
N PHE A 529 -84.61 17.18 -6.71
CA PHE A 529 -84.95 17.00 -5.29
C PHE A 529 -86.10 17.95 -4.91
N VAL A 530 -87.11 17.44 -4.34
CA VAL A 530 -88.27 18.19 -3.95
C VAL A 530 -88.35 18.31 -2.44
N ILE A 531 -88.47 19.55 -1.95
CA ILE A 531 -88.64 19.86 -0.55
C ILE A 531 -90.04 20.51 -0.42
N GLU A 532 -90.93 19.86 0.28
CA GLU A 532 -92.29 20.37 0.54
C GLU A 532 -92.46 20.76 2.00
N LYS A 533 -92.71 22.05 2.27
CA LYS A 533 -92.95 22.55 3.65
C LYS A 533 -93.79 23.80 3.64
N ASN A 534 -94.78 23.82 4.52
CA ASN A 534 -95.66 24.97 4.73
C ASN A 534 -96.24 25.58 3.43
N ASN A 535 -96.75 24.72 2.56
CA ASN A 535 -97.31 25.09 1.27
C ASN A 535 -96.24 25.62 0.26
N HIS A 536 -94.98 25.52 0.55
CA HIS A 536 -93.92 25.84 -0.40
C HIS A 536 -93.32 24.54 -0.95
N ARG A 537 -93.22 24.44 -2.25
CA ARG A 537 -92.50 23.38 -2.97
C ARG A 537 -91.22 23.98 -3.54
N ILE A 538 -90.14 23.45 -3.16
CA ILE A 538 -88.78 23.83 -3.64
C ILE A 538 -88.20 22.70 -4.42
N GLU A 539 -87.88 22.96 -5.65
CA GLU A 539 -87.18 21.98 -6.52
C GLU A 539 -85.75 22.39 -6.68
N LEU A 540 -84.87 21.49 -6.31
CA LEU A 540 -83.41 21.59 -6.54
C LEU A 540 -83.09 20.70 -7.75
N VAL A 541 -82.71 21.28 -8.83
CA VAL A 541 -82.37 20.59 -10.06
C VAL A 541 -80.88 20.74 -10.27
N ILE A 542 -80.13 19.61 -10.48
CA ILE A 542 -78.72 19.60 -10.71
C ILE A 542 -78.43 19.46 -12.19
#